data_c9d241e7335df995bf7736a57c57a43a
#
_entry.id   c9d241e7335df995bf7736a57c57a43a
#
_cell.length_a   1.000
_cell.length_b   1.000
_cell.length_c   1.000
_cell.angle_alpha   90.00
_cell.angle_beta   90.00
_cell.angle_gamma   90.00
#
_symmetry.space_group_name_H-M   'P 1'
#
loop_
_entity.id
_entity.type
_entity.pdbx_description
1 polymer ?
#
loop_
_entity_poly.entity_id
_entity_poly.type
_entity_poly.pdbx_seq_one_letter_code
_entity_poly.pdbx_strand_id
1 'polypeptide(L)'
;MNSQDIGWLREVFKKTKMFSDLSEKETIEVIDRMERVNFSKGDVIFEEGDQGDWFFIVREGKVAVKKKRIWFKNKLVKTLGPEDFFGELALYLGETRSATLKAAEDTVCFVLFKNKFKEQTEKHPEFKREIEKLIAERKVET
;
A
#
# COMPACT_ATOMS: atom_id res chain seq x y z
N MET A 1 -10.15 5.93 13.07
CA MET A 1 -8.94 5.35 13.68
C MET A 1 -8.78 5.85 15.11
N ASN A 2 -8.26 5.03 16.00
CA ASN A 2 -7.99 5.43 17.38
C ASN A 2 -6.60 6.06 17.51
N SER A 3 -6.28 6.57 18.70
CA SER A 3 -5.00 7.25 18.96
C SER A 3 -3.78 6.33 18.81
N GLN A 4 -3.94 5.03 19.09
CA GLN A 4 -2.87 4.05 18.91
C GLN A 4 -2.56 3.86 17.43
N ASP A 5 -3.58 3.78 16.59
CA ASP A 5 -3.42 3.66 15.13
C ASP A 5 -2.69 4.88 14.56
N ILE A 6 -3.11 6.06 14.97
CA ILE A 6 -2.51 7.33 14.52
C ILE A 6 -1.04 7.40 14.93
N GLY A 7 -0.73 7.06 16.18
CA GLY A 7 0.63 7.05 16.69
C GLY A 7 1.52 6.05 15.95
N TRP A 8 0.99 4.86 15.67
CA TRP A 8 1.69 3.82 14.93
C TRP A 8 1.99 4.28 13.48
N LEU A 9 0.99 4.85 12.80
CA LEU A 9 1.17 5.38 11.44
C LEU A 9 2.20 6.50 11.39
N ARG A 10 2.21 7.39 12.37
CA ARG A 10 3.22 8.46 12.46
C ARG A 10 4.63 7.89 12.55
N GLU A 11 4.83 6.85 13.36
CA GLU A 11 6.13 6.20 13.48
C GLU A 11 6.55 5.48 12.19
N VAL A 12 5.61 4.78 11.54
CA VAL A 12 5.87 4.13 10.25
C VAL A 12 6.24 5.15 9.18
N PHE A 13 5.53 6.26 9.11
CA PHE A 13 5.79 7.33 8.14
C PHE A 13 7.20 7.92 8.31
N LYS A 14 7.68 8.07 9.54
CA LYS A 14 9.04 8.56 9.81
C LYS A 14 10.13 7.61 9.28
N LYS A 15 9.86 6.33 9.26
CA LYS A 15 10.81 5.28 8.82
C LYS A 15 10.73 4.98 7.33
N THR A 16 9.65 5.37 6.68
CA THR A 16 9.36 5.02 5.29
C THR A 16 9.80 6.15 4.37
N LYS A 17 10.73 5.89 3.47
CA LYS A 17 11.25 6.90 2.52
C LYS A 17 10.15 7.70 1.84
N MET A 18 9.09 7.02 1.44
CA MET A 18 7.97 7.63 0.74
C MET A 18 7.29 8.75 1.53
N PHE A 19 7.29 8.66 2.85
CA PHE A 19 6.59 9.61 3.72
C PHE A 19 7.52 10.41 4.65
N SER A 20 8.81 10.03 4.75
CA SER A 20 9.71 10.61 5.74
C SER A 20 9.98 12.10 5.57
N ASP A 21 9.83 12.62 4.35
CA ASP A 21 10.05 14.04 4.05
C ASP A 21 8.82 14.91 4.28
N LEU A 22 7.68 14.31 4.61
CA LEU A 22 6.48 15.07 4.94
C LEU A 22 6.65 15.79 6.28
N SER A 23 6.17 17.02 6.36
CA SER A 23 6.08 17.75 7.62
C SER A 23 5.08 17.04 8.54
N GLU A 24 5.08 17.37 9.82
CA GLU A 24 4.10 16.80 10.75
C GLU A 24 2.67 17.13 10.33
N LYS A 25 2.43 18.35 9.88
CA LYS A 25 1.11 18.77 9.38
C LYS A 25 0.68 17.93 8.17
N GLU A 26 1.59 17.74 7.21
CA GLU A 26 1.33 16.94 6.01
C GLU A 26 1.09 15.47 6.36
N THR A 27 1.85 14.93 7.30
CA THR A 27 1.66 13.57 7.81
C THR A 27 0.26 13.37 8.39
N ILE A 28 -0.19 14.31 9.21
CA ILE A 28 -1.52 14.29 9.80
C ILE A 28 -2.61 14.36 8.71
N GLU A 29 -2.41 15.19 7.70
CA GLU A 29 -3.36 15.29 6.57
C GLU A 29 -3.52 13.97 5.83
N VAL A 30 -2.42 13.24 5.58
CA VAL A 30 -2.47 11.93 4.94
C VAL A 30 -3.19 10.93 5.84
N ILE A 31 -2.81 10.86 7.11
CA ILE A 31 -3.39 9.94 8.07
C ILE A 31 -4.91 10.16 8.23
N ASP A 32 -5.34 11.41 8.27
CA ASP A 32 -6.77 11.75 8.39
C ASP A 32 -7.60 11.23 7.22
N ARG A 33 -7.00 10.97 6.08
CA ARG A 33 -7.67 10.46 4.90
C ARG A 33 -7.61 8.94 4.78
N MET A 34 -6.90 8.29 5.68
CA MET A 34 -6.78 6.83 5.69
C MET A 34 -7.92 6.19 6.48
N GLU A 35 -8.26 4.98 6.11
CA GLU A 35 -9.29 4.17 6.78
C GLU A 35 -8.71 2.83 7.21
N ARG A 36 -9.19 2.34 8.36
CA ARG A 36 -8.84 1.02 8.86
C ARG A 36 -9.77 -0.02 8.24
N VAL A 37 -9.21 -1.05 7.63
CA VAL A 37 -9.96 -2.14 7.02
C VAL A 37 -9.44 -3.48 7.56
N ASN A 38 -10.37 -4.35 7.96
CA ASN A 38 -10.06 -5.69 8.45
C ASN A 38 -10.32 -6.72 7.36
N PHE A 39 -9.40 -7.67 7.21
CA PHE A 39 -9.55 -8.81 6.32
C PHE A 39 -9.43 -10.08 7.12
N SER A 40 -10.32 -11.03 6.89
CA SER A 40 -10.23 -12.36 7.50
C SER A 40 -9.27 -13.24 6.71
N LYS A 41 -8.65 -14.19 7.39
CA LYS A 41 -7.79 -15.18 6.73
C LYS A 41 -8.50 -15.79 5.53
N GLY A 42 -7.84 -15.76 4.38
CA GLY A 42 -8.39 -16.27 3.12
C GLY A 42 -9.08 -15.24 2.25
N ASP A 43 -9.38 -14.05 2.77
CA ASP A 43 -10.00 -13.00 1.97
C ASP A 43 -9.06 -12.54 0.85
N VAL A 44 -9.61 -12.34 -0.34
CA VAL A 44 -8.90 -11.70 -1.45
C VAL A 44 -8.99 -10.19 -1.26
N ILE A 45 -7.83 -9.53 -1.15
CA ILE A 45 -7.77 -8.08 -0.98
C ILE A 45 -8.00 -7.41 -2.33
N PHE A 46 -7.30 -7.87 -3.36
CA PHE A 46 -7.58 -7.55 -4.76
C PHE A 46 -7.00 -8.63 -5.67
N GLU A 47 -7.50 -8.70 -6.89
CA GLU A 47 -7.05 -9.68 -7.88
C GLU A 47 -6.18 -9.03 -8.96
N GLU A 48 -5.24 -9.81 -9.48
CA GLU A 48 -4.45 -9.42 -10.65
C GLU A 48 -5.40 -9.06 -11.79
N GLY A 49 -5.17 -7.90 -12.40
CA GLY A 49 -6.03 -7.36 -13.45
C GLY A 49 -7.09 -6.38 -12.97
N ASP A 50 -7.38 -6.31 -11.67
CA ASP A 50 -8.32 -5.33 -11.11
C ASP A 50 -7.79 -3.91 -11.26
N GLN A 51 -8.70 -2.93 -11.28
CA GLN A 51 -8.33 -1.53 -11.24
C GLN A 51 -7.71 -1.19 -9.89
N GLY A 52 -6.63 -0.41 -9.91
CA GLY A 52 -5.93 0.02 -8.71
C GLY A 52 -6.59 1.22 -8.04
N ASP A 53 -7.49 0.99 -7.09
CA ASP A 53 -8.24 2.04 -6.41
C ASP A 53 -7.74 2.40 -5.02
N TRP A 54 -6.82 1.61 -4.46
CA TRP A 54 -6.42 1.70 -3.06
C TRP A 54 -4.92 1.54 -2.90
N PHE A 55 -4.34 2.31 -1.96
CA PHE A 55 -3.00 2.13 -1.44
C PHE A 55 -3.11 1.58 -0.01
N PHE A 56 -2.27 0.63 0.36
CA PHE A 56 -2.40 -0.11 1.62
C PHE A 56 -1.11 -0.09 2.43
N ILE A 57 -1.26 -0.02 3.75
CA ILE A 57 -0.18 -0.28 4.72
C ILE A 57 -0.67 -1.38 5.66
N VAL A 58 0.09 -2.44 5.83
CA VAL A 58 -0.27 -3.53 6.74
C VAL A 58 0.00 -3.11 8.18
N ARG A 59 -1.03 -3.18 9.02
CA ARG A 59 -0.95 -2.89 10.45
C ARG A 59 -0.66 -4.15 11.25
N GLU A 60 -1.38 -5.22 10.98
CA GLU A 60 -1.28 -6.53 11.63
C GLU A 60 -1.55 -7.62 10.61
N GLY A 61 -0.95 -8.79 10.82
CA GLY A 61 -1.21 -9.95 10.01
C GLY A 61 -0.22 -10.16 8.89
N LYS A 62 -0.62 -10.95 7.90
CA LYS A 62 0.21 -11.31 6.74
C LYS A 62 -0.61 -11.32 5.47
N VAL A 63 -0.01 -10.82 4.40
CA VAL A 63 -0.61 -10.78 3.06
C VAL A 63 0.28 -11.57 2.10
N ALA A 64 -0.31 -12.56 1.43
CA ALA A 64 0.38 -13.33 0.40
C ALA A 64 0.22 -12.63 -0.95
N VAL A 65 1.32 -12.37 -1.63
CA VAL A 65 1.35 -11.79 -2.98
C VAL A 65 1.54 -12.92 -3.97
N LYS A 66 0.58 -13.11 -4.87
CA LYS A 66 0.57 -14.21 -5.84
C LYS A 66 0.44 -13.68 -7.26
N LYS A 67 1.19 -14.27 -8.19
CA LYS A 67 1.10 -13.94 -9.62
C LYS A 67 0.72 -15.18 -10.41
N LYS A 68 -0.16 -15.00 -11.40
CA LYS A 68 -0.50 -16.05 -12.37
C LYS A 68 0.70 -16.29 -13.28
N ARG A 69 0.91 -17.55 -13.66
CA ARG A 69 1.90 -17.94 -14.65
C ARG A 69 1.22 -18.79 -15.72
N ILE A 70 1.73 -18.74 -16.96
CA ILE A 70 1.13 -19.41 -18.11
C ILE A 70 0.93 -20.91 -17.88
N TRP A 71 1.91 -21.56 -17.24
CA TRP A 71 1.93 -23.02 -17.06
C TRP A 71 1.55 -23.50 -15.65
N PHE A 72 1.35 -22.56 -14.73
CA PHE A 72 1.08 -22.89 -13.33
C PHE A 72 -0.04 -21.98 -12.79
N LYS A 73 -0.79 -22.53 -11.85
CA LYS A 73 -1.71 -21.71 -11.06
C LYS A 73 -0.91 -20.66 -10.30
N ASN A 74 -1.54 -19.82 -9.54
CA ASN A 74 -0.91 -18.73 -8.81
C ASN A 74 0.38 -19.16 -8.10
N LYS A 75 1.46 -18.43 -8.34
CA LYS A 75 2.71 -18.63 -7.62
C LYS A 75 2.84 -17.57 -6.52
N LEU A 76 3.16 -18.02 -5.31
CA LEU A 76 3.52 -17.13 -4.21
C LEU A 76 4.83 -16.41 -4.57
N VAL A 77 4.77 -15.07 -4.65
CA VAL A 77 5.94 -14.23 -4.95
C VAL A 77 6.63 -13.79 -3.66
N LYS A 78 5.83 -13.32 -2.69
CA LYS A 78 6.32 -12.88 -1.38
C LYS A 78 5.18 -12.77 -0.38
N THR A 79 5.54 -12.57 0.88
CA THR A 79 4.61 -12.29 1.95
C THR A 79 4.90 -10.91 2.51
N LEU A 80 3.84 -10.12 2.73
CA LEU A 80 3.93 -8.80 3.34
C LEU A 80 3.45 -8.89 4.78
N GLY A 81 4.10 -8.14 5.65
CA GLY A 81 3.76 -8.07 7.08
C GLY A 81 3.64 -6.63 7.56
N PRO A 82 3.54 -6.43 8.89
CA PRO A 82 3.40 -5.08 9.46
C PRO A 82 4.46 -4.09 8.94
N GLU A 83 4.02 -2.87 8.68
CA GLU A 83 4.78 -1.76 8.12
C GLU A 83 5.02 -1.86 6.61
N ASP A 84 4.76 -2.99 5.97
CA ASP A 84 4.83 -3.12 4.51
C ASP A 84 3.65 -2.40 3.85
N PHE A 85 3.90 -1.83 2.68
CA PHE A 85 2.87 -1.16 1.90
C PHE A 85 2.82 -1.74 0.48
N PHE A 86 1.68 -1.54 -0.18
CA PHE A 86 1.47 -2.04 -1.54
C PHE A 86 0.35 -1.28 -2.26
N GLY A 87 0.29 -1.47 -3.57
CA GLY A 87 -0.75 -0.89 -4.41
C GLY A 87 -0.40 0.45 -5.02
N GLU A 88 0.77 1.02 -4.73
CA GLU A 88 1.18 2.35 -5.21
C GLU A 88 1.38 2.40 -6.72
N LEU A 89 1.88 1.34 -7.33
CA LEU A 89 2.12 1.30 -8.78
C LEU A 89 0.85 1.53 -9.59
N ALA A 90 -0.18 0.77 -9.28
CA ALA A 90 -1.46 0.86 -9.97
C ALA A 90 -2.13 2.21 -9.75
N LEU A 91 -2.05 2.74 -8.53
CA LEU A 91 -2.62 4.04 -8.20
C LEU A 91 -1.93 5.20 -8.92
N TYR A 92 -0.59 5.20 -8.89
CA TYR A 92 0.20 6.29 -9.46
C TYR A 92 0.19 6.28 -11.00
N LEU A 93 0.38 5.10 -11.58
CA LEU A 93 0.45 4.95 -13.04
C LEU A 93 -0.92 4.73 -13.69
N GLY A 94 -1.97 4.49 -12.90
CA GLY A 94 -3.30 4.18 -13.43
C GLY A 94 -3.38 2.79 -14.05
N GLU A 95 -2.42 1.93 -13.76
CA GLU A 95 -2.38 0.55 -14.27
C GLU A 95 -3.28 -0.37 -13.44
N THR A 96 -3.62 -1.53 -14.02
CA THR A 96 -4.31 -2.59 -13.30
C THR A 96 -3.34 -3.28 -12.32
N ARG A 97 -3.91 -4.00 -11.34
CA ARG A 97 -3.11 -4.72 -10.34
C ARG A 97 -2.26 -5.80 -11.02
N SER A 98 -0.97 -5.81 -10.69
CA SER A 98 0.00 -6.75 -11.27
C SER A 98 0.07 -8.09 -10.53
N ALA A 99 -0.64 -8.22 -9.43
CA ALA A 99 -0.65 -9.43 -8.60
C ALA A 99 -1.97 -9.55 -7.86
N THR A 100 -2.27 -10.77 -7.38
CA THR A 100 -3.38 -11.02 -6.46
C THR A 100 -2.85 -11.00 -5.04
N LEU A 101 -3.51 -10.25 -4.16
CA LEU A 101 -3.18 -10.19 -2.74
C LEU A 101 -4.28 -10.86 -1.93
N LYS A 102 -3.87 -11.75 -1.04
CA LYS A 102 -4.77 -12.54 -0.21
C LYS A 102 -4.30 -12.51 1.24
N ALA A 103 -5.22 -12.34 2.17
CA ALA A 103 -4.88 -12.39 3.58
C ALA A 103 -4.48 -13.81 3.96
N ALA A 104 -3.21 -14.00 4.34
CA ALA A 104 -2.69 -15.30 4.76
C ALA A 104 -3.08 -15.63 6.21
N GLU A 105 -3.44 -14.61 6.97
CA GLU A 105 -4.02 -14.71 8.32
C GLU A 105 -4.93 -13.49 8.51
N ASP A 106 -5.63 -13.40 9.63
CA ASP A 106 -6.46 -12.21 9.92
C ASP A 106 -5.57 -10.97 9.90
N THR A 107 -5.95 -9.99 9.10
CA THR A 107 -5.09 -8.86 8.74
C THR A 107 -5.84 -7.55 8.92
N VAL A 108 -5.12 -6.54 9.40
CA VAL A 108 -5.60 -5.16 9.50
C VAL A 108 -4.72 -4.30 8.61
N CYS A 109 -5.34 -3.52 7.74
CA CYS A 109 -4.65 -2.58 6.87
C CYS A 109 -5.19 -1.17 7.07
N PHE A 110 -4.33 -0.19 6.83
CA PHE A 110 -4.77 1.19 6.64
C PHE A 110 -4.77 1.49 5.16
N VAL A 111 -5.82 2.10 4.68
CA VAL A 111 -6.10 2.28 3.26
C VAL A 111 -6.22 3.74 2.89
N LEU A 112 -5.58 4.13 1.80
CA LEU A 112 -5.73 5.45 1.21
C LEU A 112 -6.33 5.30 -0.19
N PHE A 113 -7.46 5.97 -0.44
CA PHE A 113 -8.15 5.90 -1.74
C PHE A 113 -7.37 6.64 -2.83
N LYS A 114 -7.56 6.20 -4.07
CA LYS A 114 -6.90 6.74 -5.26
C LYS A 114 -6.98 8.26 -5.38
N ASN A 115 -8.15 8.85 -5.20
CA ASN A 115 -8.32 10.29 -5.30
C ASN A 115 -7.53 11.04 -4.23
N LYS A 116 -7.47 10.51 -3.02
CA LYS A 116 -6.71 11.10 -1.92
C LYS A 116 -5.20 10.93 -2.11
N PHE A 117 -4.79 9.78 -2.62
CA PHE A 117 -3.39 9.50 -2.97
C PHE A 117 -2.90 10.49 -4.04
N LYS A 118 -3.65 10.68 -5.11
CA LYS A 118 -3.32 11.65 -6.17
C LYS A 118 -3.24 13.07 -5.64
N GLU A 119 -4.21 13.47 -4.81
CA GLU A 119 -4.22 14.78 -4.18
C GLU A 119 -2.94 15.03 -3.39
N GLN A 120 -2.48 14.05 -2.63
CA GLN A 120 -1.26 14.16 -1.83
C GLN A 120 0.00 14.24 -2.71
N THR A 121 0.08 13.44 -3.76
CA THR A 121 1.24 13.49 -4.68
C THR A 121 1.32 14.81 -5.42
N GLU A 122 0.20 15.43 -5.76
CA GLU A 122 0.16 16.72 -6.44
C GLU A 122 0.51 17.88 -5.52
N LYS A 123 0.11 17.80 -4.26
CA LYS A 123 0.40 18.84 -3.26
C LYS A 123 1.83 18.83 -2.73
N HIS A 124 2.47 17.65 -2.74
CA HIS A 124 3.75 17.45 -2.08
C HIS A 124 4.79 16.91 -3.06
N PRO A 125 5.61 17.78 -3.68
CA PRO A 125 6.64 17.36 -4.65
C PRO A 125 7.62 16.32 -4.10
N GLU A 126 7.94 16.40 -2.80
CA GLU A 126 8.83 15.44 -2.14
C GLU A 126 8.23 14.04 -2.16
N PHE A 127 6.96 13.94 -1.81
CA PHE A 127 6.19 12.70 -1.82
C PHE A 127 6.14 12.11 -3.23
N LYS A 128 5.85 12.94 -4.23
CA LYS A 128 5.84 12.54 -5.63
C LYS A 128 7.18 11.95 -6.06
N ARG A 129 8.30 12.59 -5.70
CA ARG A 129 9.65 12.13 -6.03
C ARG A 129 9.96 10.76 -5.42
N GLU A 130 9.62 10.56 -4.15
CA GLU A 130 9.87 9.29 -3.48
C GLU A 130 9.02 8.16 -4.07
N ILE A 131 7.79 8.45 -4.45
CA ILE A 131 6.93 7.50 -5.17
C ILE A 131 7.55 7.11 -6.50
N GLU A 132 8.03 8.09 -7.29
CA GLU A 132 8.66 7.83 -8.58
C GLU A 132 9.91 6.97 -8.46
N LYS A 133 10.75 7.22 -7.45
CA LYS A 133 11.93 6.39 -7.16
C LYS A 133 11.54 4.95 -6.83
N LEU A 134 10.53 4.79 -5.99
CA LEU A 134 10.05 3.49 -5.58
C LEU A 134 9.51 2.69 -6.77
N ILE A 135 8.78 3.35 -7.65
CA ILE A 135 8.25 2.76 -8.88
C ILE A 135 9.39 2.28 -9.78
N ALA A 136 10.42 3.11 -9.97
CA ALA A 136 11.58 2.75 -10.79
C ALA A 136 12.29 1.52 -10.21
N GLU A 137 12.50 1.46 -8.91
CA GLU A 137 13.13 0.33 -8.22
C GLU A 137 12.30 -0.95 -8.40
N ARG A 138 11.00 -0.88 -8.22
CA ARG A 138 10.10 -2.04 -8.34
C ARG A 138 9.97 -2.55 -9.77
N LYS A 139 10.01 -1.67 -10.77
CA LYS A 139 9.98 -2.08 -12.19
C LYS A 139 11.21 -2.90 -12.56
N VAL A 140 12.36 -2.59 -11.98
CA VAL A 140 13.59 -3.35 -12.22
C VAL A 140 13.50 -4.76 -11.61
N GLU A 141 12.81 -4.91 -10.50
CA GLU A 141 12.65 -6.19 -9.79
C GLU A 141 11.62 -7.13 -10.46
N THR A 142 10.76 -6.60 -11.29
CA THR A 142 9.73 -7.39 -11.97
C THR A 142 10.13 -7.77 -13.39
#